data_5f119c822e1396f108b0506a99d2b762
#
_entry.id   5f119c822e1396f108b0506a99d2b762
#
_cell.length_a   1.000
_cell.length_b   1.000
_cell.length_c   1.000
_cell.angle_alpha   90.00
_cell.angle_beta   90.00
_cell.angle_gamma   90.00
#
_symmetry.space_group_name_H-M   'P 1'
#
loop_
_entity.id
_entity.type
_entity.pdbx_description
1 polymer ?
#
loop_
_entity_poly.entity_id
_entity_poly.type
_entity_poly.pdbx_seq_one_letter_code
_entity_poly.pdbx_strand_id
1 'polypeptide(L)'
;MLKTKVAVQVISPGMLPDDAIMLGDAYLRQWKIPQGQPLTLKFGAMRQYVKVVPVERFDGMRIGQSLARKMGLLANTTLRIRYRPEEAQLALGPLIGVLISRDDPEQRDRPFGSITMFCKELVDACEAQGAYVYFFTPLHLKGNYNTVEGWVYSDGWRKTLLPSPDVVNNRLTSRKLENRPNVQEFIQEVKIRHRSTVFNEKFLDKPEVFEALAKDPSLIKYLPESHVLKSFPMLKTMCSRYHTVFLKPVRGSLGKGIIRITKMEADAYSAQYATVGGTRRHYFSSLLKLYGSISGKMKTVRYQIQQGLQLIDIMGRPVDFRALVQKNETGKWVLTSIVARTAGSHHFVSNLARGGTLSTVREAVGRSNLSGSSSSEAPGKLQRAALDIAHGVDNFIPAHFGELGIDLALDTSGRVWLLEVNSKPSKNDNTPLQDQKIRPSVRNMIRYARHLAEF
;
A
#
# COMPACT_ATOMS: atom_id res chain seq x y z
N MET A 1 -5.12 32.92 -9.69
CA MET A 1 -4.93 31.49 -9.45
C MET A 1 -6.25 30.77 -9.71
N LEU A 2 -6.27 29.70 -10.49
CA LEU A 2 -7.50 28.95 -10.78
C LEU A 2 -8.07 28.32 -9.49
N LYS A 3 -9.36 28.57 -9.20
CA LYS A 3 -10.08 27.93 -8.09
C LYS A 3 -10.36 26.49 -8.47
N THR A 4 -9.61 25.56 -7.90
CA THR A 4 -9.75 24.10 -8.14
C THR A 4 -10.41 23.37 -6.99
N LYS A 5 -10.77 24.07 -5.91
CA LYS A 5 -11.53 23.57 -4.76
C LYS A 5 -12.80 24.40 -4.59
N VAL A 6 -13.85 23.75 -4.11
CA VAL A 6 -15.15 24.38 -3.81
C VAL A 6 -15.64 23.88 -2.45
N ALA A 7 -16.04 24.82 -1.59
CA ALA A 7 -16.74 24.49 -0.36
C ALA A 7 -18.19 24.10 -0.71
N VAL A 8 -18.57 22.86 -0.42
CA VAL A 8 -19.92 22.33 -0.66
C VAL A 8 -20.72 22.43 0.63
N GLN A 9 -21.79 23.19 0.59
CA GLN A 9 -22.73 23.40 1.69
C GLN A 9 -24.02 22.63 1.41
N VAL A 10 -24.46 21.84 2.38
CA VAL A 10 -25.78 21.18 2.32
C VAL A 10 -26.81 22.08 2.93
N ILE A 11 -27.84 22.47 2.14
CA ILE A 11 -28.89 23.37 2.59
C ILE A 11 -30.19 22.62 2.91
N SER A 12 -31.03 23.25 3.71
CA SER A 12 -32.29 22.68 4.18
C SER A 12 -33.28 22.34 3.04
N PRO A 13 -34.15 21.35 3.24
CA PRO A 13 -35.16 20.98 2.25
C PRO A 13 -36.04 22.18 1.85
N GLY A 14 -36.43 22.23 0.59
CA GLY A 14 -37.31 23.29 0.03
C GLY A 14 -36.60 24.59 -0.36
N MET A 15 -35.31 24.77 -0.02
CA MET A 15 -34.55 25.96 -0.42
C MET A 15 -33.97 25.88 -1.84
N LEU A 16 -33.95 24.71 -2.44
CA LEU A 16 -33.42 24.46 -3.78
C LEU A 16 -34.13 23.24 -4.39
N PRO A 17 -34.52 23.29 -5.66
CA PRO A 17 -35.03 22.10 -6.37
C PRO A 17 -34.02 20.95 -6.35
N ASP A 18 -34.51 19.71 -6.34
CA ASP A 18 -33.68 18.50 -6.29
C ASP A 18 -32.77 18.33 -7.54
N ASP A 19 -33.13 18.95 -8.64
CA ASP A 19 -32.39 19.00 -9.90
C ASP A 19 -31.54 20.26 -10.09
N ALA A 20 -31.29 21.04 -9.01
CA ALA A 20 -30.51 22.26 -9.09
C ALA A 20 -29.35 22.28 -8.08
N ILE A 21 -28.30 23.01 -8.44
CA ILE A 21 -27.18 23.38 -7.56
C ILE A 21 -26.95 24.89 -7.65
N MET A 22 -26.59 25.52 -6.55
CA MET A 22 -26.10 26.89 -6.55
C MET A 22 -24.58 26.89 -6.60
N LEU A 23 -24.00 27.69 -7.49
CA LEU A 23 -22.55 27.80 -7.66
C LEU A 23 -22.14 29.26 -7.72
N GLY A 24 -21.08 29.62 -7.01
CA GLY A 24 -20.53 30.96 -7.04
C GLY A 24 -20.14 31.40 -8.46
N ASP A 25 -20.50 32.61 -8.84
CA ASP A 25 -20.31 33.17 -10.18
C ASP A 25 -18.82 33.18 -10.64
N ALA A 26 -17.89 33.27 -9.72
CA ALA A 26 -16.46 33.16 -9.99
C ALA A 26 -16.08 31.82 -10.61
N TYR A 27 -16.69 30.71 -10.18
CA TYR A 27 -16.47 29.38 -10.76
C TYR A 27 -17.08 29.29 -12.18
N LEU A 28 -18.28 29.83 -12.37
CA LEU A 28 -18.93 29.83 -13.67
C LEU A 28 -18.10 30.58 -14.72
N ARG A 29 -17.59 31.76 -14.37
CA ARG A 29 -16.72 32.54 -15.26
C ARG A 29 -15.41 31.83 -15.53
N GLN A 30 -14.73 31.30 -14.48
CA GLN A 30 -13.45 30.64 -14.59
C GLN A 30 -13.52 29.40 -15.47
N TRP A 31 -14.49 28.56 -15.28
CA TRP A 31 -14.67 27.30 -15.98
C TRP A 31 -15.51 27.40 -17.25
N LYS A 32 -16.03 28.60 -17.57
CA LYS A 32 -16.95 28.85 -18.69
C LYS A 32 -18.16 27.91 -18.68
N ILE A 33 -18.74 27.70 -17.50
CA ILE A 33 -19.87 26.80 -17.32
C ILE A 33 -21.12 27.51 -17.91
N PRO A 34 -21.84 26.87 -18.86
CA PRO A 34 -23.02 27.47 -19.47
C PRO A 34 -24.15 27.68 -18.44
N GLN A 35 -24.83 28.82 -18.53
CA GLN A 35 -25.96 29.11 -17.69
C GLN A 35 -27.26 28.68 -18.40
N GLY A 36 -28.27 28.29 -17.62
CA GLY A 36 -29.59 27.94 -18.14
C GLY A 36 -29.68 26.59 -18.86
N GLN A 37 -28.61 25.91 -19.07
CA GLN A 37 -28.60 24.54 -19.63
C GLN A 37 -28.31 23.52 -18.52
N PRO A 38 -29.03 22.36 -18.51
CA PRO A 38 -28.70 21.29 -17.59
C PRO A 38 -27.33 20.68 -17.93
N LEU A 39 -26.58 20.36 -16.91
CA LEU A 39 -25.30 19.64 -17.03
C LEU A 39 -25.30 18.38 -16.17
N THR A 40 -24.36 17.48 -16.43
CA THR A 40 -24.18 16.29 -15.61
C THR A 40 -23.26 16.61 -14.42
N LEU A 41 -23.80 16.54 -13.21
CA LEU A 41 -22.98 16.52 -12.00
C LEU A 41 -22.47 15.09 -11.78
N LYS A 42 -21.12 14.95 -11.66
CA LYS A 42 -20.44 13.70 -11.39
C LYS A 42 -19.82 13.71 -10.00
N PHE A 43 -20.05 12.64 -9.21
CA PHE A 43 -19.33 12.36 -7.97
C PHE A 43 -19.11 10.84 -7.82
N GLY A 44 -17.89 10.37 -7.94
CA GLY A 44 -17.64 8.93 -8.10
C GLY A 44 -18.42 8.35 -9.29
N ALA A 45 -19.15 7.26 -9.08
CA ALA A 45 -20.02 6.63 -10.07
C ALA A 45 -21.34 7.39 -10.28
N MET A 46 -21.73 8.26 -9.34
CA MET A 46 -22.99 9.02 -9.45
C MET A 46 -22.95 9.99 -10.64
N ARG A 47 -24.04 10.02 -11.39
CA ARG A 47 -24.33 10.98 -12.45
C ARG A 47 -25.74 11.51 -12.23
N GLN A 48 -25.88 12.82 -12.19
CA GLN A 48 -27.18 13.48 -12.02
C GLN A 48 -27.25 14.72 -12.92
N TYR A 49 -28.31 14.85 -13.70
CA TYR A 49 -28.58 16.11 -14.40
C TYR A 49 -28.98 17.17 -13.41
N VAL A 50 -28.33 18.33 -13.49
CA VAL A 50 -28.60 19.48 -12.61
C VAL A 50 -28.60 20.77 -13.40
N LYS A 51 -29.40 21.72 -12.95
CA LYS A 51 -29.38 23.12 -13.39
C LYS A 51 -28.47 23.91 -12.46
N VAL A 52 -27.60 24.72 -13.02
CA VAL A 52 -26.68 25.56 -12.23
C VAL A 52 -27.31 26.94 -12.05
N VAL A 53 -27.52 27.31 -10.81
CA VAL A 53 -27.99 28.63 -10.41
C VAL A 53 -26.78 29.45 -9.96
N PRO A 54 -26.44 30.55 -10.66
CA PRO A 54 -25.36 31.43 -10.28
C PRO A 54 -25.67 32.18 -8.99
N VAL A 55 -24.65 32.37 -8.15
CA VAL A 55 -24.78 33.18 -6.92
C VAL A 55 -23.63 34.19 -6.89
N GLU A 56 -24.00 35.48 -6.91
CA GLU A 56 -23.04 36.57 -6.82
C GLU A 56 -22.38 36.63 -5.44
N ARG A 57 -21.08 37.02 -5.41
CA ARG A 57 -20.32 37.24 -4.18
C ARG A 57 -20.29 36.02 -3.24
N PHE A 58 -20.47 34.82 -3.78
CA PHE A 58 -20.41 33.56 -3.05
C PHE A 58 -19.20 32.73 -3.50
N ASP A 59 -18.43 32.21 -2.54
CA ASP A 59 -17.25 31.35 -2.81
C ASP A 59 -17.54 29.94 -2.38
N GLY A 60 -18.34 29.22 -3.17
CA GLY A 60 -18.75 27.85 -2.83
C GLY A 60 -19.82 27.29 -3.76
N MET A 61 -20.32 26.15 -3.34
CA MET A 61 -21.45 25.45 -3.93
C MET A 61 -22.48 25.13 -2.85
N ARG A 62 -23.77 25.27 -3.16
CA ARG A 62 -24.87 24.78 -2.31
C ARG A 62 -25.62 23.70 -3.04
N ILE A 63 -25.91 22.62 -2.32
CA ILE A 63 -26.68 21.48 -2.81
C ILE A 63 -27.84 21.17 -1.86
N GLY A 64 -28.94 20.67 -2.40
CA GLY A 64 -30.07 20.24 -1.60
C GLY A 64 -29.77 18.92 -0.85
N GLN A 65 -30.52 18.66 0.21
CA GLN A 65 -30.35 17.47 1.05
C GLN A 65 -30.55 16.14 0.29
N SER A 66 -31.47 16.12 -0.69
CA SER A 66 -31.68 14.95 -1.56
C SER A 66 -30.43 14.59 -2.34
N LEU A 67 -29.76 15.57 -2.96
CA LEU A 67 -28.53 15.38 -3.70
C LEU A 67 -27.36 14.99 -2.77
N ALA A 68 -27.25 15.63 -1.60
CA ALA A 68 -26.25 15.29 -0.60
C ALA A 68 -26.36 13.83 -0.15
N ARG A 69 -27.57 13.30 0.05
CA ARG A 69 -27.81 11.88 0.36
C ARG A 69 -27.34 10.95 -0.76
N LYS A 70 -27.61 11.29 -2.02
CA LYS A 70 -27.13 10.51 -3.19
C LYS A 70 -25.61 10.49 -3.28
N MET A 71 -24.96 11.56 -2.85
CA MET A 71 -23.50 11.67 -2.76
C MET A 71 -22.92 11.00 -1.51
N GLY A 72 -23.75 10.67 -0.52
CA GLY A 72 -23.30 10.15 0.78
C GLY A 72 -22.63 11.20 1.67
N LEU A 73 -22.91 12.49 1.43
CA LEU A 73 -22.38 13.60 2.22
C LEU A 73 -23.28 13.83 3.45
N LEU A 74 -22.69 13.72 4.63
CA LEU A 74 -23.38 13.89 5.92
C LEU A 74 -23.27 15.33 6.46
N ALA A 75 -22.30 16.10 5.98
CA ALA A 75 -22.02 17.47 6.41
C ALA A 75 -21.41 18.28 5.26
N ASN A 76 -21.21 19.57 5.51
CA ASN A 76 -20.43 20.43 4.62
C ASN A 76 -19.03 19.88 4.43
N THR A 77 -18.49 20.01 3.23
CA THR A 77 -17.17 19.50 2.90
C THR A 77 -16.50 20.37 1.83
N THR A 78 -15.20 20.22 1.66
CA THR A 78 -14.45 20.86 0.57
C THR A 78 -14.04 19.81 -0.44
N LEU A 79 -14.43 20.00 -1.69
CA LEU A 79 -14.10 19.09 -2.79
C LEU A 79 -13.35 19.83 -3.89
N ARG A 80 -12.62 19.08 -4.72
CA ARG A 80 -12.14 19.62 -5.98
C ARG A 80 -13.28 19.69 -6.98
N ILE A 81 -13.17 20.66 -7.88
CA ILE A 81 -14.12 20.89 -8.95
C ILE A 81 -13.39 20.91 -10.29
N ARG A 82 -13.97 20.25 -11.29
CA ARG A 82 -13.51 20.27 -12.67
C ARG A 82 -14.71 20.27 -13.62
N TYR A 83 -14.70 21.13 -14.60
CA TYR A 83 -15.69 21.12 -15.67
C TYR A 83 -15.08 20.58 -16.97
N ARG A 84 -15.78 19.72 -17.65
CA ARG A 84 -15.45 19.14 -18.96
C ARG A 84 -16.49 19.59 -19.99
N PRO A 85 -16.18 20.59 -20.81
CA PRO A 85 -17.15 21.15 -21.77
C PRO A 85 -17.69 20.12 -22.77
N GLU A 86 -16.82 19.22 -23.24
CA GLU A 86 -17.15 18.22 -24.25
C GLU A 86 -18.21 17.23 -23.77
N GLU A 87 -18.28 16.99 -22.46
CA GLU A 87 -19.23 16.09 -21.82
C GLU A 87 -20.38 16.85 -21.13
N ALA A 88 -20.40 18.19 -21.16
CA ALA A 88 -21.25 19.03 -20.33
C ALA A 88 -21.27 18.54 -18.86
N GLN A 89 -20.09 18.20 -18.33
CA GLN A 89 -19.95 17.51 -17.03
C GLN A 89 -19.21 18.37 -16.02
N LEU A 90 -19.83 18.58 -14.86
CA LEU A 90 -19.21 19.14 -13.67
C LEU A 90 -18.84 18.02 -12.70
N ALA A 91 -17.56 17.73 -12.58
CA ALA A 91 -17.07 16.71 -11.68
C ALA A 91 -16.66 17.31 -10.33
N LEU A 92 -17.09 16.65 -9.26
CA LEU A 92 -16.63 16.87 -7.88
C LEU A 92 -15.84 15.65 -7.40
N GLY A 93 -14.83 15.86 -6.59
CA GLY A 93 -14.03 14.72 -6.07
C GLY A 93 -12.59 15.10 -5.78
N PRO A 94 -11.66 14.11 -5.82
CA PRO A 94 -11.98 12.70 -6.04
C PRO A 94 -12.72 12.04 -4.89
N LEU A 95 -13.56 11.07 -5.20
CA LEU A 95 -14.12 10.13 -4.24
C LEU A 95 -13.20 8.90 -4.13
N ILE A 96 -12.61 8.69 -2.96
CA ILE A 96 -11.63 7.64 -2.69
C ILE A 96 -12.26 6.57 -1.81
N GLY A 97 -12.29 5.32 -2.29
CA GLY A 97 -12.70 4.17 -1.50
C GLY A 97 -11.48 3.41 -0.98
N VAL A 98 -11.43 3.15 0.31
CA VAL A 98 -10.35 2.34 0.92
C VAL A 98 -10.93 1.00 1.35
N LEU A 99 -10.55 -0.06 0.63
CA LEU A 99 -10.99 -1.43 0.93
C LEU A 99 -10.12 -2.01 2.03
N ILE A 100 -10.69 -2.15 3.23
CA ILE A 100 -10.03 -2.67 4.43
C ILE A 100 -10.55 -4.06 4.79
N SER A 101 -9.83 -4.78 5.65
CA SER A 101 -10.10 -6.21 5.93
C SER A 101 -11.32 -6.44 6.81
N ARG A 102 -11.58 -5.56 7.77
CA ARG A 102 -12.64 -5.71 8.78
C ARG A 102 -13.01 -4.37 9.39
N ASP A 103 -14.22 -4.31 9.90
CA ASP A 103 -14.73 -3.27 10.78
C ASP A 103 -15.41 -3.92 11.99
N ASP A 104 -15.60 -3.15 13.04
CA ASP A 104 -16.34 -3.51 14.24
C ASP A 104 -17.36 -2.39 14.55
N PRO A 105 -18.63 -2.55 14.15
CA PRO A 105 -19.67 -1.54 14.34
C PRO A 105 -19.97 -1.21 15.80
N GLU A 106 -19.69 -2.12 16.72
CA GLU A 106 -19.93 -1.92 18.15
C GLU A 106 -18.90 -0.98 18.79
N GLN A 107 -17.69 -0.91 18.20
CA GLN A 107 -16.63 -0.02 18.64
C GLN A 107 -16.65 1.31 17.88
N ARG A 108 -17.64 2.15 18.13
CA ARG A 108 -17.88 3.40 17.38
C ARG A 108 -16.68 4.35 17.32
N ASP A 109 -15.87 4.41 18.37
CA ASP A 109 -14.67 5.27 18.40
C ASP A 109 -13.47 4.63 17.69
N ARG A 110 -13.44 3.31 17.57
CA ARG A 110 -12.34 2.56 16.97
C ARG A 110 -12.81 1.45 16.02
N PRO A 111 -13.67 1.74 15.04
CA PRO A 111 -14.30 0.73 14.20
C PRO A 111 -13.32 -0.10 13.36
N PHE A 112 -12.09 0.35 13.19
CA PHE A 112 -11.05 -0.34 12.40
C PHE A 112 -9.89 -0.86 13.27
N GLY A 113 -10.08 -0.91 14.61
CA GLY A 113 -9.06 -1.37 15.56
C GLY A 113 -7.75 -0.56 15.45
N SER A 114 -6.62 -1.23 15.27
CA SER A 114 -5.29 -0.61 15.25
C SER A 114 -5.04 0.37 14.10
N ILE A 115 -5.85 0.33 13.03
CA ILE A 115 -5.72 1.25 11.89
C ILE A 115 -6.69 2.44 11.94
N THR A 116 -7.51 2.59 12.99
CA THR A 116 -8.48 3.69 13.10
C THR A 116 -7.80 5.06 13.07
N MET A 117 -6.64 5.20 13.72
CA MET A 117 -5.85 6.43 13.69
C MET A 117 -5.36 6.79 12.28
N PHE A 118 -4.89 5.80 11.53
CA PHE A 118 -4.52 5.97 10.12
C PHE A 118 -5.71 6.38 9.26
N CYS A 119 -6.88 5.76 9.47
CA CYS A 119 -8.10 6.11 8.74
C CYS A 119 -8.52 7.56 9.04
N LYS A 120 -8.43 7.99 10.29
CA LYS A 120 -8.74 9.39 10.68
C LYS A 120 -7.77 10.39 10.07
N GLU A 121 -6.46 10.10 10.12
CA GLU A 121 -5.45 10.92 9.46
C GLU A 121 -5.71 11.06 7.96
N LEU A 122 -6.19 9.98 7.33
CA LEU A 122 -6.53 10.00 5.91
C LEU A 122 -7.74 10.87 5.62
N VAL A 123 -8.76 10.85 6.49
CA VAL A 123 -9.92 11.76 6.40
C VAL A 123 -9.46 13.21 6.46
N ASP A 124 -8.70 13.58 7.50
CA ASP A 124 -8.22 14.95 7.71
C ASP A 124 -7.35 15.44 6.53
N ALA A 125 -6.52 14.56 6.02
CA ALA A 125 -5.68 14.86 4.86
C ALA A 125 -6.47 15.00 3.56
N CYS A 126 -7.53 14.23 3.36
CA CYS A 126 -8.44 14.34 2.23
C CYS A 126 -9.20 15.67 2.27
N GLU A 127 -9.76 16.04 3.41
CA GLU A 127 -10.44 17.31 3.60
C GLU A 127 -9.53 18.49 3.27
N ALA A 128 -8.32 18.50 3.82
CA ALA A 128 -7.31 19.52 3.52
C ALA A 128 -6.95 19.63 2.03
N GLN A 129 -7.00 18.51 1.29
CA GLN A 129 -6.65 18.47 -0.13
C GLN A 129 -7.86 18.58 -1.09
N GLY A 130 -9.07 18.62 -0.56
CA GLY A 130 -10.31 18.68 -1.34
C GLY A 130 -10.65 17.35 -1.98
N ALA A 131 -10.50 16.25 -1.26
CA ALA A 131 -10.92 14.91 -1.63
C ALA A 131 -11.90 14.36 -0.59
N TYR A 132 -12.71 13.38 -0.96
CA TYR A 132 -13.59 12.69 -0.04
C TYR A 132 -13.20 11.22 0.05
N VAL A 133 -13.15 10.66 1.29
CA VAL A 133 -12.73 9.28 1.51
C VAL A 133 -13.72 8.53 2.35
N TYR A 134 -13.94 7.27 2.01
CA TYR A 134 -14.70 6.32 2.81
C TYR A 134 -14.02 4.96 2.90
N PHE A 135 -14.37 4.21 3.92
CA PHE A 135 -13.78 2.90 4.21
C PHE A 135 -14.86 1.83 4.14
N PHE A 136 -14.53 0.73 3.49
CA PHE A 136 -15.48 -0.39 3.34
C PHE A 136 -14.73 -1.73 3.41
N THR A 137 -15.47 -2.78 3.70
CA THR A 137 -14.93 -4.14 3.84
C THR A 137 -15.57 -5.08 2.82
N PRO A 138 -15.03 -6.29 2.63
CA PRO A 138 -15.69 -7.30 1.80
C PRO A 138 -17.13 -7.62 2.19
N LEU A 139 -17.54 -7.35 3.44
CA LEU A 139 -18.92 -7.57 3.92
C LEU A 139 -19.91 -6.51 3.38
N HIS A 140 -19.42 -5.35 2.96
CA HIS A 140 -20.24 -4.26 2.40
C HIS A 140 -20.50 -4.41 0.90
N LEU A 141 -19.86 -5.41 0.25
CA LEU A 141 -20.00 -5.68 -1.18
C LEU A 141 -21.16 -6.64 -1.43
N LYS A 142 -22.32 -6.10 -1.79
CA LYS A 142 -23.60 -6.83 -1.90
C LYS A 142 -24.11 -7.00 -3.34
N GLY A 143 -23.24 -6.98 -4.33
CA GLY A 143 -23.57 -7.27 -5.74
C GLY A 143 -24.10 -6.09 -6.57
N ASN A 144 -24.59 -5.02 -5.97
CA ASN A 144 -24.87 -3.77 -6.69
C ASN A 144 -23.68 -2.82 -6.50
N TYR A 145 -22.88 -2.70 -7.53
CA TYR A 145 -21.64 -1.94 -7.47
C TYR A 145 -21.75 -0.49 -7.99
N ASN A 146 -22.96 0.02 -8.17
CA ASN A 146 -23.18 1.47 -8.38
C ASN A 146 -22.97 2.26 -7.09
N THR A 147 -23.30 1.64 -5.96
CA THR A 147 -23.13 2.21 -4.63
C THR A 147 -22.51 1.20 -3.68
N VAL A 148 -21.80 1.69 -2.66
CA VAL A 148 -21.16 0.91 -1.61
C VAL A 148 -21.54 1.48 -0.25
N GLU A 149 -22.00 0.63 0.67
CA GLU A 149 -22.12 1.01 2.07
C GLU A 149 -20.72 1.19 2.65
N GLY A 150 -20.42 2.34 3.22
CA GLY A 150 -19.09 2.63 3.72
C GLY A 150 -19.10 3.52 4.96
N TRP A 151 -17.98 3.53 5.65
CA TRP A 151 -17.73 4.38 6.80
C TRP A 151 -17.15 5.72 6.36
N VAL A 152 -17.77 6.80 6.82
CA VAL A 152 -17.29 8.17 6.73
C VAL A 152 -17.10 8.75 8.13
N TYR A 153 -16.32 9.79 8.26
CA TYR A 153 -16.16 10.53 9.51
C TYR A 153 -16.89 11.88 9.43
N SER A 154 -17.87 12.06 10.31
CA SER A 154 -18.60 13.32 10.48
C SER A 154 -19.04 13.39 11.94
N ASP A 155 -18.30 14.14 12.76
CA ASP A 155 -18.46 14.17 14.23
C ASP A 155 -18.50 12.76 14.86
N GLY A 156 -17.64 11.87 14.34
CA GLY A 156 -17.62 10.45 14.65
C GLY A 156 -17.77 9.57 13.41
N TRP A 157 -17.48 8.28 13.57
CA TRP A 157 -17.59 7.29 12.48
C TRP A 157 -19.06 6.91 12.25
N ARG A 158 -19.51 7.01 10.99
CA ARG A 158 -20.88 6.68 10.58
C ARG A 158 -20.90 5.90 9.29
N LYS A 159 -21.83 4.97 9.15
CA LYS A 159 -22.09 4.25 7.90
C LYS A 159 -23.10 5.02 7.06
N THR A 160 -22.84 5.09 5.78
CA THR A 160 -23.77 5.65 4.79
C THR A 160 -23.59 4.95 3.45
N LEU A 161 -24.57 5.11 2.57
CA LEU A 161 -24.48 4.64 1.20
C LEU A 161 -23.77 5.70 0.35
N LEU A 162 -22.71 5.31 -0.36
CA LEU A 162 -21.93 6.20 -1.20
C LEU A 162 -21.89 5.68 -2.64
N PRO A 163 -21.73 6.53 -3.64
CA PRO A 163 -21.40 6.08 -4.99
C PRO A 163 -20.11 5.26 -5.00
N SER A 164 -20.00 4.34 -5.94
CA SER A 164 -18.70 3.68 -6.18
C SER A 164 -17.63 4.73 -6.46
N PRO A 165 -16.40 4.54 -5.95
CA PRO A 165 -15.40 5.60 -5.91
C PRO A 165 -14.74 5.82 -7.28
N ASP A 166 -14.13 7.00 -7.48
CA ASP A 166 -13.26 7.24 -8.63
C ASP A 166 -11.99 6.38 -8.53
N VAL A 167 -11.49 6.20 -7.31
CA VAL A 167 -10.25 5.47 -7.04
C VAL A 167 -10.43 4.53 -5.85
N VAL A 168 -10.01 3.28 -6.01
CA VAL A 168 -9.99 2.27 -4.94
C VAL A 168 -8.55 2.02 -4.50
N ASN A 169 -8.27 2.21 -3.21
CA ASN A 169 -7.05 1.74 -2.57
C ASN A 169 -7.32 0.38 -1.89
N ASN A 170 -6.80 -0.70 -2.46
CA ASN A 170 -6.95 -2.04 -1.90
C ASN A 170 -5.95 -2.27 -0.76
N ARG A 171 -6.45 -2.17 0.49
CA ARG A 171 -5.68 -2.34 1.73
C ARG A 171 -6.00 -3.65 2.47
N LEU A 172 -6.55 -4.64 1.79
CA LEU A 172 -6.77 -5.96 2.38
C LEU A 172 -5.45 -6.55 2.89
N THR A 173 -5.48 -7.14 4.08
CA THR A 173 -4.30 -7.71 4.75
C THR A 173 -4.17 -9.22 4.56
N SER A 174 -5.07 -9.84 3.80
CA SER A 174 -5.12 -11.29 3.60
C SER A 174 -5.44 -11.63 2.14
N ARG A 175 -4.64 -12.50 1.54
CA ARG A 175 -4.92 -13.09 0.22
C ARG A 175 -6.26 -13.83 0.18
N LYS A 176 -6.66 -14.45 1.30
CA LYS A 176 -7.95 -15.13 1.41
C LYS A 176 -9.12 -14.14 1.25
N LEU A 177 -9.01 -12.95 1.83
CA LEU A 177 -10.01 -11.90 1.65
C LEU A 177 -9.99 -11.33 0.24
N GLU A 178 -8.81 -11.08 -0.30
CA GLU A 178 -8.63 -10.55 -1.65
C GLU A 178 -9.22 -11.48 -2.71
N ASN A 179 -9.03 -12.79 -2.55
CA ASN A 179 -9.52 -13.79 -3.50
C ASN A 179 -11.00 -14.18 -3.27
N ARG A 180 -11.76 -13.47 -2.43
CA ARG A 180 -13.20 -13.70 -2.33
C ARG A 180 -13.89 -13.32 -3.65
N PRO A 181 -14.87 -14.12 -4.11
CA PRO A 181 -15.56 -13.85 -5.38
C PRO A 181 -16.14 -12.43 -5.43
N ASN A 182 -16.84 -11.98 -4.38
CA ASN A 182 -17.43 -10.65 -4.33
C ASN A 182 -16.40 -9.51 -4.37
N VAL A 183 -15.17 -9.72 -3.87
CA VAL A 183 -14.08 -8.74 -3.94
C VAL A 183 -13.54 -8.65 -5.37
N GLN A 184 -13.28 -9.79 -6.00
CA GLN A 184 -12.79 -9.84 -7.38
C GLN A 184 -13.81 -9.28 -8.37
N GLU A 185 -15.07 -9.61 -8.18
CA GLU A 185 -16.19 -9.10 -8.96
C GLU A 185 -16.33 -7.57 -8.81
N PHE A 186 -16.29 -7.06 -7.58
CA PHE A 186 -16.27 -5.62 -7.33
C PHE A 186 -15.14 -4.91 -8.07
N ILE A 187 -13.90 -5.43 -7.95
CA ILE A 187 -12.73 -4.82 -8.60
C ILE A 187 -12.91 -4.77 -10.13
N GLN A 188 -13.44 -5.83 -10.72
CA GLN A 188 -13.71 -5.87 -12.16
C GLN A 188 -14.82 -4.90 -12.57
N GLU A 189 -15.94 -4.93 -11.85
CA GLU A 189 -17.12 -4.12 -12.16
C GLU A 189 -16.82 -2.61 -12.05
N VAL A 190 -16.14 -2.16 -11.00
CA VAL A 190 -15.82 -0.75 -10.87
C VAL A 190 -14.86 -0.27 -11.96
N LYS A 191 -13.92 -1.11 -12.39
CA LYS A 191 -13.00 -0.80 -13.49
C LYS A 191 -13.76 -0.69 -14.83
N ILE A 192 -14.65 -1.64 -15.14
CA ILE A 192 -15.34 -1.72 -16.42
C ILE A 192 -16.48 -0.72 -16.50
N ARG A 193 -17.38 -0.70 -15.52
CA ARG A 193 -18.60 0.12 -15.57
C ARG A 193 -18.36 1.58 -15.18
N HIS A 194 -17.52 1.82 -14.19
CA HIS A 194 -17.36 3.18 -13.65
C HIS A 194 -16.05 3.85 -14.07
N ARG A 195 -15.18 3.10 -14.77
CA ARG A 195 -13.82 3.53 -15.14
C ARG A 195 -13.01 3.96 -13.90
N SER A 196 -13.32 3.34 -12.76
CA SER A 196 -12.59 3.57 -11.52
C SER A 196 -11.20 2.96 -11.62
N THR A 197 -10.22 3.64 -11.08
CA THR A 197 -8.87 3.07 -10.99
C THR A 197 -8.68 2.35 -9.66
N VAL A 198 -8.23 1.10 -9.71
CA VAL A 198 -7.88 0.33 -8.51
C VAL A 198 -6.36 0.23 -8.43
N PHE A 199 -5.76 0.51 -7.29
CA PHE A 199 -4.32 0.29 -7.09
C PHE A 199 -4.04 -0.59 -5.87
N ASN A 200 -2.83 -1.15 -5.79
CA ASN A 200 -2.43 -2.25 -4.93
C ASN A 200 -3.34 -3.49 -5.17
N GLU A 201 -3.57 -3.79 -6.44
CA GLU A 201 -4.57 -4.74 -6.90
C GLU A 201 -4.41 -6.13 -6.32
N LYS A 202 -3.16 -6.58 -6.11
CA LYS A 202 -2.91 -7.92 -5.60
C LYS A 202 -1.72 -8.00 -4.64
N PHE A 203 -1.70 -9.06 -3.84
CA PHE A 203 -0.50 -9.46 -3.11
C PHE A 203 0.55 -10.02 -4.07
N LEU A 204 1.82 -9.74 -3.76
CA LEU A 204 2.97 -10.27 -4.48
C LEU A 204 3.49 -11.55 -3.81
N ASP A 205 3.84 -12.53 -4.61
CA ASP A 205 4.55 -13.75 -4.18
C ASP A 205 6.05 -13.58 -4.41
N LYS A 206 6.87 -14.14 -3.52
CA LYS A 206 8.33 -14.01 -3.62
C LYS A 206 8.89 -14.51 -4.95
N PRO A 207 8.55 -15.74 -5.42
CA PRO A 207 9.03 -16.21 -6.73
C PRO A 207 8.58 -15.31 -7.88
N GLU A 208 7.32 -14.88 -7.89
CA GLU A 208 6.78 -13.99 -8.92
C GLU A 208 7.61 -12.70 -9.06
N VAL A 209 7.95 -12.08 -7.94
CA VAL A 209 8.77 -10.86 -7.92
C VAL A 209 10.17 -11.13 -8.46
N PHE A 210 10.84 -12.18 -7.96
CA PHE A 210 12.20 -12.51 -8.37
C PHE A 210 12.28 -12.91 -9.85
N GLU A 211 11.34 -13.70 -10.33
CA GLU A 211 11.24 -14.10 -11.74
C GLU A 211 10.92 -12.89 -12.65
N ALA A 212 10.07 -11.98 -12.21
CA ALA A 212 9.75 -10.75 -12.94
C ALA A 212 10.97 -9.84 -13.05
N LEU A 213 11.65 -9.56 -11.94
CA LEU A 213 12.81 -8.67 -11.91
C LEU A 213 14.02 -9.26 -12.64
N ALA A 214 14.17 -10.59 -12.67
CA ALA A 214 15.24 -11.27 -13.41
C ALA A 214 15.15 -11.12 -14.94
N LYS A 215 14.01 -10.62 -15.47
CA LYS A 215 13.85 -10.30 -16.91
C LYS A 215 14.66 -9.08 -17.31
N ASP A 216 15.04 -8.23 -16.37
CA ASP A 216 15.86 -7.04 -16.62
C ASP A 216 17.29 -7.30 -16.12
N PRO A 217 18.29 -7.37 -17.02
CA PRO A 217 19.68 -7.55 -16.64
C PRO A 217 20.21 -6.52 -15.64
N SER A 218 19.69 -5.27 -15.69
CA SER A 218 20.11 -4.20 -14.78
C SER A 218 19.69 -4.42 -13.34
N LEU A 219 18.65 -5.25 -13.10
CA LEU A 219 18.09 -5.56 -11.79
C LEU A 219 18.70 -6.83 -11.16
N ILE A 220 19.30 -7.71 -11.96
CA ILE A 220 19.92 -8.95 -11.48
C ILE A 220 20.96 -8.70 -10.37
N LYS A 221 21.64 -7.55 -10.43
CA LYS A 221 22.62 -7.15 -9.40
C LYS A 221 22.04 -7.06 -7.98
N TYR A 222 20.70 -6.89 -7.85
CA TYR A 222 20.01 -6.82 -6.56
C TYR A 222 19.46 -8.17 -6.09
N LEU A 223 19.45 -9.18 -6.97
CA LEU A 223 18.77 -10.44 -6.70
C LEU A 223 19.74 -11.49 -6.16
N PRO A 224 19.52 -12.02 -4.93
CA PRO A 224 20.19 -13.22 -4.50
C PRO A 224 19.71 -14.43 -5.32
N GLU A 225 20.58 -15.40 -5.59
CA GLU A 225 20.19 -16.64 -6.27
C GLU A 225 19.04 -17.30 -5.49
N SER A 226 17.94 -17.54 -6.17
CA SER A 226 16.69 -18.01 -5.54
C SER A 226 15.91 -18.90 -6.48
N HIS A 227 15.40 -20.02 -5.95
CA HIS A 227 14.61 -20.98 -6.69
C HIS A 227 13.44 -21.50 -5.85
N VAL A 228 12.35 -21.92 -6.49
CA VAL A 228 11.32 -22.69 -5.79
C VAL A 228 11.86 -24.08 -5.47
N LEU A 229 11.96 -24.43 -4.18
CA LEU A 229 12.48 -25.72 -3.76
C LEU A 229 11.49 -26.84 -4.13
N LYS A 230 11.88 -27.68 -5.10
CA LYS A 230 11.05 -28.78 -5.61
C LYS A 230 11.57 -30.16 -5.21
N SER A 231 12.89 -30.30 -4.97
CA SER A 231 13.50 -31.59 -4.81
C SER A 231 14.79 -31.58 -3.95
N PHE A 232 15.20 -32.73 -3.47
CA PHE A 232 16.46 -32.88 -2.75
C PHE A 232 17.72 -32.53 -3.60
N PRO A 233 17.83 -32.92 -4.88
CA PRO A 233 18.96 -32.50 -5.71
C PRO A 233 19.13 -30.96 -5.77
N MET A 234 18.04 -30.20 -5.84
CA MET A 234 18.10 -28.74 -5.81
C MET A 234 18.64 -28.22 -4.48
N LEU A 235 18.17 -28.76 -3.35
CA LEU A 235 18.72 -28.42 -2.03
C LEU A 235 20.21 -28.71 -1.97
N LYS A 236 20.61 -29.89 -2.45
CA LYS A 236 22.03 -30.32 -2.49
C LYS A 236 22.89 -29.36 -3.33
N THR A 237 22.43 -28.97 -4.50
CA THR A 237 23.11 -28.01 -5.38
C THR A 237 23.31 -26.66 -4.69
N MET A 238 22.28 -26.14 -4.06
CA MET A 238 22.37 -24.85 -3.36
C MET A 238 23.29 -24.92 -2.14
N CYS A 239 23.23 -26.00 -1.34
CA CYS A 239 24.10 -26.18 -0.19
C CYS A 239 25.56 -26.49 -0.59
N SER A 240 25.84 -26.96 -1.82
CA SER A 240 27.22 -27.11 -2.32
C SER A 240 27.83 -25.77 -2.76
N ARG A 241 27.01 -24.84 -3.28
CA ARG A 241 27.46 -23.52 -3.72
C ARG A 241 27.60 -22.52 -2.57
N TYR A 242 26.71 -22.61 -1.59
CA TYR A 242 26.62 -21.63 -0.51
C TYR A 242 26.74 -22.27 0.86
N HIS A 243 27.63 -21.71 1.68
CA HIS A 243 27.84 -22.18 3.07
C HIS A 243 26.53 -22.08 3.88
N THR A 244 25.69 -21.06 3.60
CA THR A 244 24.38 -20.87 4.21
C THR A 244 23.33 -20.70 3.13
N VAL A 245 22.17 -21.33 3.30
CA VAL A 245 20.98 -21.11 2.47
C VAL A 245 19.76 -20.86 3.36
N PHE A 246 18.80 -20.12 2.83
CA PHE A 246 17.52 -19.86 3.50
C PHE A 246 16.38 -20.55 2.77
N LEU A 247 15.53 -21.25 3.51
CA LEU A 247 14.23 -21.70 3.02
C LEU A 247 13.17 -20.71 3.53
N LYS A 248 12.52 -20.01 2.61
CA LYS A 248 11.49 -19.02 2.91
C LYS A 248 10.16 -19.53 2.37
N PRO A 249 9.06 -19.57 3.17
CA PRO A 249 7.75 -19.87 2.62
C PRO A 249 7.42 -18.90 1.46
N VAL A 250 6.94 -19.44 0.33
CA VAL A 250 6.56 -18.67 -0.85
C VAL A 250 5.49 -17.64 -0.48
N ARG A 251 4.52 -18.06 0.33
CA ARG A 251 3.47 -17.21 0.90
C ARG A 251 3.67 -17.16 2.41
N GLY A 252 3.96 -15.98 2.93
CA GLY A 252 4.21 -15.80 4.35
C GLY A 252 4.64 -14.38 4.65
N SER A 253 4.51 -13.95 5.89
CA SER A 253 4.88 -12.63 6.37
C SER A 253 5.56 -12.72 7.72
N LEU A 254 6.19 -11.64 8.17
CA LEU A 254 6.79 -11.49 9.50
C LEU A 254 7.88 -12.54 9.81
N GLY A 255 8.55 -13.07 8.79
CA GLY A 255 9.62 -14.07 8.96
C GLY A 255 9.16 -15.41 9.51
N LYS A 256 7.84 -15.71 9.54
CA LYS A 256 7.32 -16.98 10.03
C LYS A 256 7.71 -18.13 9.12
N GLY A 257 8.20 -19.21 9.72
CA GLY A 257 8.53 -20.46 9.01
C GLY A 257 9.83 -20.41 8.19
N ILE A 258 10.64 -19.33 8.30
CA ILE A 258 11.96 -19.30 7.69
C ILE A 258 12.89 -20.31 8.36
N ILE A 259 13.64 -21.05 7.56
CA ILE A 259 14.65 -21.99 8.01
C ILE A 259 15.99 -21.54 7.42
N ARG A 260 16.99 -21.31 8.29
CA ARG A 260 18.39 -21.07 7.89
C ARG A 260 19.15 -22.37 7.99
N ILE A 261 19.73 -22.82 6.90
CA ILE A 261 20.57 -24.04 6.82
C ILE A 261 22.00 -23.59 6.64
N THR A 262 22.90 -24.08 7.50
CA THR A 262 24.35 -23.78 7.45
C THR A 262 25.09 -25.09 7.39
N LYS A 263 26.01 -25.20 6.43
CA LYS A 263 26.96 -26.34 6.34
C LYS A 263 27.96 -26.25 7.50
N MET A 264 28.26 -27.36 8.09
CA MET A 264 29.24 -27.53 9.16
C MET A 264 30.37 -28.44 8.69
N GLU A 265 31.35 -28.66 9.54
CA GLU A 265 32.43 -29.62 9.30
C GLU A 265 31.88 -31.05 9.15
N ALA A 266 32.64 -31.91 8.50
CA ALA A 266 32.33 -33.33 8.27
C ALA A 266 30.95 -33.56 7.61
N ASP A 267 30.54 -32.66 6.66
CA ASP A 267 29.25 -32.72 5.94
C ASP A 267 28.02 -32.76 6.83
N ALA A 268 28.14 -32.28 8.08
CA ALA A 268 27.02 -32.01 8.97
C ALA A 268 26.36 -30.68 8.61
N TYR A 269 25.11 -30.52 9.06
CA TYR A 269 24.30 -29.29 8.81
C TYR A 269 23.59 -28.86 10.08
N SER A 270 23.50 -27.57 10.28
CA SER A 270 22.59 -26.98 11.27
C SER A 270 21.38 -26.32 10.59
N ALA A 271 20.18 -26.56 11.11
CA ALA A 271 18.99 -25.88 10.72
C ALA A 271 18.47 -25.01 11.87
N GLN A 272 18.30 -23.73 11.60
CA GLN A 272 17.76 -22.74 12.53
C GLN A 272 16.35 -22.36 12.08
N TYR A 273 15.40 -22.49 12.99
CA TYR A 273 13.99 -22.20 12.75
C TYR A 273 13.60 -20.90 13.45
N ALA A 274 13.06 -19.93 12.71
CA ALA A 274 12.53 -18.72 13.29
C ALA A 274 11.20 -19.00 13.99
N THR A 275 11.17 -18.87 15.32
CA THR A 275 9.98 -19.04 16.16
C THR A 275 9.55 -17.71 16.77
N VAL A 276 8.38 -17.66 17.44
CA VAL A 276 7.91 -16.44 18.12
C VAL A 276 8.85 -16.06 19.27
N GLY A 277 9.34 -17.06 20.02
CA GLY A 277 10.19 -16.87 21.21
C GLY A 277 11.70 -16.89 20.91
N GLY A 278 12.15 -16.76 19.63
CA GLY A 278 13.57 -16.80 19.30
C GLY A 278 13.90 -17.78 18.19
N THR A 279 15.12 -18.29 18.21
CA THR A 279 15.65 -19.23 17.22
C THR A 279 15.81 -20.62 17.85
N ARG A 280 15.14 -21.62 17.26
CA ARG A 280 15.40 -23.03 17.61
C ARG A 280 16.43 -23.62 16.63
N ARG A 281 17.46 -24.29 17.13
CA ARG A 281 18.51 -24.91 16.32
C ARG A 281 18.46 -26.42 16.44
N HIS A 282 18.65 -27.12 15.32
CA HIS A 282 18.81 -28.58 15.23
C HIS A 282 20.05 -28.90 14.39
N TYR A 283 20.73 -29.98 14.74
CA TYR A 283 21.91 -30.48 14.06
C TYR A 283 21.60 -31.78 13.35
N PHE A 284 22.15 -31.97 12.16
CA PHE A 284 21.97 -33.15 11.31
C PHE A 284 23.32 -33.64 10.81
N SER A 285 23.55 -34.93 10.90
CA SER A 285 24.78 -35.56 10.43
C SER A 285 24.87 -35.66 8.90
N SER A 286 23.83 -35.32 8.16
CA SER A 286 23.82 -35.23 6.70
C SER A 286 22.69 -34.36 6.19
N LEU A 287 22.84 -33.83 4.96
CA LEU A 287 21.80 -33.04 4.28
C LEU A 287 20.55 -33.90 4.00
N LEU A 288 20.70 -35.20 3.77
CA LEU A 288 19.57 -36.10 3.53
C LEU A 288 18.68 -36.23 4.78
N LYS A 289 19.27 -36.38 5.97
CA LYS A 289 18.52 -36.40 7.24
C LYS A 289 17.81 -35.07 7.50
N LEU A 290 18.48 -33.97 7.20
CA LEU A 290 17.86 -32.63 7.29
C LEU A 290 16.65 -32.52 6.34
N TYR A 291 16.83 -32.92 5.07
CA TYR A 291 15.74 -32.91 4.09
C TYR A 291 14.57 -33.79 4.52
N GLY A 292 14.84 -34.99 5.05
CA GLY A 292 13.78 -35.84 5.62
C GLY A 292 12.97 -35.17 6.72
N SER A 293 13.65 -34.39 7.59
CA SER A 293 12.96 -33.67 8.69
C SER A 293 12.02 -32.54 8.23
N ILE A 294 12.30 -31.92 7.08
CA ILE A 294 11.49 -30.82 6.54
C ILE A 294 10.51 -31.27 5.45
N SER A 295 10.71 -32.46 4.86
CA SER A 295 9.93 -32.95 3.72
C SER A 295 8.44 -33.07 4.02
N GLY A 296 8.05 -33.49 5.23
CA GLY A 296 6.67 -33.54 5.68
C GLY A 296 6.00 -32.15 5.60
N LYS A 297 6.69 -31.11 6.05
CA LYS A 297 6.21 -29.72 6.00
C LYS A 297 6.14 -29.19 4.57
N MET A 298 7.03 -29.63 3.68
CA MET A 298 7.03 -29.22 2.27
C MET A 298 5.80 -29.72 1.50
N LYS A 299 5.09 -30.74 1.99
CA LYS A 299 3.83 -31.21 1.40
C LYS A 299 2.70 -30.16 1.52
N THR A 300 2.74 -29.32 2.55
CA THR A 300 1.73 -28.31 2.84
C THR A 300 2.21 -26.88 2.61
N VAL A 301 3.53 -26.63 2.66
CA VAL A 301 4.13 -25.31 2.51
C VAL A 301 5.16 -25.34 1.39
N ARG A 302 4.92 -24.55 0.34
CA ARG A 302 5.92 -24.34 -0.72
C ARG A 302 7.02 -23.41 -0.22
N TYR A 303 8.26 -23.78 -0.45
CA TYR A 303 9.43 -23.00 -0.07
C TYR A 303 10.19 -22.45 -1.28
N GLN A 304 10.71 -21.26 -1.15
CA GLN A 304 11.78 -20.73 -1.97
C GLN A 304 13.10 -20.98 -1.23
N ILE A 305 14.09 -21.57 -1.92
CA ILE A 305 15.47 -21.65 -1.44
C ILE A 305 16.24 -20.46 -1.97
N GLN A 306 17.03 -19.81 -1.12
CA GLN A 306 17.77 -18.60 -1.45
C GLN A 306 19.18 -18.68 -0.86
N GLN A 307 20.18 -18.17 -1.59
CA GLN A 307 21.55 -18.03 -1.07
C GLN A 307 21.58 -17.22 0.23
N GLY A 308 22.42 -17.63 1.16
CA GLY A 308 22.74 -16.84 2.35
C GLY A 308 23.68 -15.70 2.01
N LEU A 309 23.37 -14.52 2.54
CA LEU A 309 24.13 -13.30 2.33
C LEU A 309 24.89 -12.95 3.62
N GLN A 310 26.11 -12.44 3.47
CA GLN A 310 26.88 -11.88 4.58
C GLN A 310 26.48 -10.41 4.78
N LEU A 311 25.35 -10.24 5.45
CA LEU A 311 24.77 -8.91 5.69
C LEU A 311 25.58 -8.15 6.73
N ILE A 312 25.51 -6.81 6.64
CA ILE A 312 26.00 -5.94 7.72
C ILE A 312 25.24 -6.22 9.01
N ASP A 313 25.92 -6.06 10.11
CA ASP A 313 25.35 -6.24 11.44
C ASP A 313 25.75 -5.13 12.40
N ILE A 314 25.00 -4.99 13.49
CA ILE A 314 25.32 -4.16 14.64
C ILE A 314 25.44 -5.08 15.84
N MET A 315 26.69 -5.31 16.32
CA MET A 315 27.00 -6.24 17.42
C MET A 315 26.41 -7.64 17.18
N GLY A 316 26.64 -8.22 15.98
CA GLY A 316 26.16 -9.54 15.58
C GLY A 316 24.67 -9.62 15.28
N ARG A 317 23.93 -8.51 15.28
CA ARG A 317 22.50 -8.45 14.94
C ARG A 317 22.31 -7.95 13.52
N PRO A 318 21.73 -8.76 12.61
CA PRO A 318 21.53 -8.37 11.23
C PRO A 318 20.72 -7.09 11.09
N VAL A 319 21.05 -6.29 10.07
CA VAL A 319 20.33 -5.06 9.70
C VAL A 319 19.72 -5.22 8.34
N ASP A 320 18.46 -4.85 8.21
CA ASP A 320 17.79 -4.63 6.93
C ASP A 320 17.18 -3.23 6.85
N PHE A 321 16.72 -2.87 5.65
CA PHE A 321 16.19 -1.54 5.36
C PHE A 321 14.81 -1.67 4.74
N ARG A 322 13.80 -1.04 5.36
CA ARG A 322 12.46 -0.93 4.81
C ARG A 322 12.34 0.39 4.05
N ALA A 323 12.30 0.32 2.74
CA ALA A 323 11.95 1.45 1.90
C ALA A 323 10.44 1.45 1.61
N LEU A 324 9.77 2.58 1.79
CA LEU A 324 8.44 2.85 1.29
C LEU A 324 8.56 3.70 0.03
N VAL A 325 8.17 3.16 -1.10
CA VAL A 325 8.09 3.88 -2.36
C VAL A 325 6.63 4.04 -2.77
N GLN A 326 6.26 5.20 -3.29
CA GLN A 326 4.90 5.52 -3.71
C GLN A 326 4.92 6.27 -5.03
N LYS A 327 3.83 6.17 -5.79
CA LYS A 327 3.62 7.06 -6.94
C LYS A 327 3.15 8.42 -6.45
N ASN A 328 3.70 9.47 -7.06
CA ASN A 328 3.37 10.87 -6.76
C ASN A 328 2.20 11.39 -7.63
N GLU A 329 1.94 12.70 -7.58
CA GLU A 329 0.92 13.40 -8.37
C GLU A 329 1.15 13.38 -9.89
N THR A 330 2.29 12.91 -10.36
CA THR A 330 2.58 12.71 -11.79
C THR A 330 2.65 11.24 -12.19
N GLY A 331 2.28 10.33 -11.28
CA GLY A 331 2.34 8.88 -11.50
C GLY A 331 3.75 8.29 -11.46
N LYS A 332 4.76 9.05 -11.03
CA LYS A 332 6.16 8.59 -10.96
C LYS A 332 6.49 8.03 -9.58
N TRP A 333 7.27 6.96 -9.53
CA TRP A 333 7.78 6.40 -8.28
C TRP A 333 8.72 7.35 -7.56
N VAL A 334 8.49 7.57 -6.29
CA VAL A 334 9.33 8.37 -5.39
C VAL A 334 9.58 7.63 -4.08
N LEU A 335 10.75 7.81 -3.51
CA LEU A 335 11.04 7.31 -2.17
C LEU A 335 10.33 8.20 -1.15
N THR A 336 9.38 7.63 -0.41
CA THR A 336 8.65 8.33 0.65
C THR A 336 9.41 8.28 1.97
N SER A 337 9.96 7.11 2.31
CA SER A 337 10.77 6.93 3.51
C SER A 337 11.65 5.68 3.39
N ILE A 338 12.74 5.66 4.15
CA ILE A 338 13.55 4.48 4.35
C ILE A 338 14.04 4.46 5.80
N VAL A 339 13.88 3.32 6.45
CA VAL A 339 14.28 3.09 7.84
C VAL A 339 15.11 1.82 7.93
N ALA A 340 16.08 1.82 8.82
CA ALA A 340 16.85 0.64 9.17
C ALA A 340 16.15 -0.12 10.31
N ARG A 341 16.14 -1.45 10.21
CA ARG A 341 15.63 -2.35 11.24
C ARG A 341 16.78 -3.25 11.69
N THR A 342 17.12 -3.17 12.96
CA THR A 342 18.12 -4.06 13.57
C THR A 342 17.38 -5.21 14.25
N ALA A 343 17.79 -6.45 14.01
CA ALA A 343 17.18 -7.63 14.62
C ALA A 343 17.22 -7.57 16.16
N GLY A 344 16.20 -8.13 16.80
CA GLY A 344 16.22 -8.38 18.24
C GLY A 344 17.30 -9.37 18.63
N SER A 345 17.69 -9.36 19.93
CA SER A 345 18.62 -10.35 20.48
C SER A 345 18.10 -11.77 20.19
N HIS A 346 18.97 -12.67 19.79
CA HIS A 346 18.67 -14.08 19.50
C HIS A 346 17.81 -14.34 18.23
N HIS A 347 17.56 -13.32 17.40
CA HIS A 347 16.87 -13.48 16.12
C HIS A 347 17.83 -13.30 14.93
N PHE A 348 17.73 -14.17 13.94
CA PHE A 348 18.46 -14.01 12.68
C PHE A 348 17.64 -13.29 11.59
N VAL A 349 16.46 -12.78 11.96
CA VAL A 349 15.55 -12.03 11.08
C VAL A 349 15.26 -10.68 11.74
N SER A 350 15.51 -9.58 11.04
CA SER A 350 15.28 -8.21 11.49
C SER A 350 13.81 -7.85 11.33
N ASN A 351 12.95 -8.27 12.26
CA ASN A 351 11.53 -7.93 12.25
C ASN A 351 11.14 -7.20 13.53
N LEU A 352 10.46 -6.05 13.41
CA LEU A 352 9.98 -5.26 14.55
C LEU A 352 9.05 -6.06 15.48
N ALA A 353 8.20 -6.93 14.91
CA ALA A 353 7.32 -7.79 15.70
C ALA A 353 8.07 -8.81 16.57
N ARG A 354 9.40 -8.91 16.44
CA ARG A 354 10.29 -9.80 17.17
C ARG A 354 11.34 -9.04 17.99
N GLY A 355 11.02 -7.85 18.47
CA GLY A 355 11.92 -7.04 19.30
C GLY A 355 13.02 -6.32 18.52
N GLY A 356 12.85 -6.15 17.20
CA GLY A 356 13.75 -5.33 16.40
C GLY A 356 13.62 -3.84 16.74
N THR A 357 14.67 -3.08 16.50
CA THR A 357 14.73 -1.63 16.73
C THR A 357 14.81 -0.86 15.42
N LEU A 358 14.21 0.33 15.40
CA LEU A 358 14.26 1.26 14.26
C LEU A 358 15.36 2.30 14.49
N SER A 359 16.02 2.67 13.37
CA SER A 359 16.93 3.81 13.32
C SER A 359 16.98 4.41 11.93
N THR A 360 17.63 5.54 11.77
CA THR A 360 17.90 6.08 10.43
C THR A 360 18.92 5.22 9.69
N VAL A 361 18.93 5.29 8.36
CA VAL A 361 19.94 4.59 7.55
C VAL A 361 21.36 4.97 7.96
N ARG A 362 21.61 6.27 8.16
CA ARG A 362 22.94 6.79 8.55
C ARG A 362 23.40 6.25 9.90
N GLU A 363 22.53 6.26 10.90
CA GLU A 363 22.84 5.72 12.23
C GLU A 363 23.14 4.21 12.18
N ALA A 364 22.31 3.43 11.47
CA ALA A 364 22.49 2.00 11.36
C ALA A 364 23.81 1.65 10.66
N VAL A 365 24.08 2.30 9.52
CA VAL A 365 25.30 2.09 8.74
C VAL A 365 26.53 2.52 9.53
N GLY A 366 26.49 3.67 10.18
CA GLY A 366 27.62 4.18 10.98
C GLY A 366 27.94 3.34 12.22
N ARG A 367 26.96 2.54 12.72
CA ARG A 367 27.17 1.61 13.86
C ARG A 367 27.44 0.17 13.43
N SER A 368 27.34 -0.12 12.14
CA SER A 368 27.53 -1.47 11.60
C SER A 368 29.01 -1.77 11.32
N ASN A 369 29.27 -3.00 10.93
CA ASN A 369 30.58 -3.45 10.46
C ASN A 369 30.93 -3.02 9.02
N LEU A 370 30.13 -2.15 8.39
CA LEU A 370 30.43 -1.56 7.08
C LEU A 370 31.35 -0.35 7.26
N SER A 371 32.46 -0.33 6.55
CA SER A 371 33.48 0.72 6.68
C SER A 371 33.81 1.39 5.33
N GLY A 372 34.59 2.47 5.40
CA GLY A 372 35.11 3.18 4.23
C GLY A 372 34.05 3.93 3.42
N SER A 373 34.32 4.13 2.13
CA SER A 373 33.44 4.83 1.18
C SER A 373 32.09 4.15 1.02
N SER A 374 32.02 2.83 1.20
CA SER A 374 30.76 2.08 1.14
C SER A 374 29.73 2.55 2.17
N SER A 375 30.18 2.99 3.35
CA SER A 375 29.31 3.53 4.40
C SER A 375 28.65 4.87 3.99
N SER A 376 29.41 5.78 3.41
CA SER A 376 28.90 7.10 2.97
C SER A 376 27.96 7.00 1.77
N GLU A 377 28.19 6.03 0.88
CA GLU A 377 27.39 5.81 -0.34
C GLU A 377 26.10 5.01 -0.10
N ALA A 378 26.02 4.28 1.03
CA ALA A 378 24.93 3.35 1.32
C ALA A 378 23.53 3.98 1.20
N PRO A 379 23.24 5.18 1.74
CA PRO A 379 21.91 5.79 1.61
C PRO A 379 21.50 6.00 0.14
N GLY A 380 22.42 6.49 -0.69
CA GLY A 380 22.17 6.72 -2.12
C GLY A 380 21.99 5.42 -2.91
N LYS A 381 22.77 4.38 -2.58
CA LYS A 381 22.63 3.03 -3.19
C LYS A 381 21.29 2.40 -2.84
N LEU A 382 20.87 2.46 -1.59
CA LEU A 382 19.58 1.94 -1.13
C LEU A 382 18.40 2.67 -1.78
N GLN A 383 18.47 4.01 -1.89
CA GLN A 383 17.43 4.80 -2.56
C GLN A 383 17.30 4.41 -4.04
N ARG A 384 18.42 4.32 -4.78
CA ARG A 384 18.40 3.88 -6.18
C ARG A 384 17.82 2.49 -6.33
N ALA A 385 18.29 1.54 -5.54
CA ALA A 385 17.80 0.16 -5.59
C ALA A 385 16.29 0.08 -5.33
N ALA A 386 15.77 0.84 -4.36
CA ALA A 386 14.34 0.88 -4.08
C ALA A 386 13.53 1.38 -5.29
N LEU A 387 13.99 2.44 -5.96
CA LEU A 387 13.32 2.98 -7.15
C LEU A 387 13.44 2.06 -8.36
N ASP A 388 14.64 1.52 -8.62
CA ASP A 388 14.87 0.57 -9.71
C ASP A 388 13.96 -0.66 -9.58
N ILE A 389 13.88 -1.23 -8.37
CA ILE A 389 13.03 -2.38 -8.07
C ILE A 389 11.54 -2.03 -8.24
N ALA A 390 11.10 -0.84 -7.78
CA ALA A 390 9.71 -0.41 -7.94
C ALA A 390 9.33 -0.28 -9.42
N HIS A 391 10.20 0.28 -10.24
CA HIS A 391 10.02 0.34 -11.70
C HIS A 391 9.98 -1.05 -12.32
N GLY A 392 10.88 -1.96 -11.90
CA GLY A 392 10.87 -3.33 -12.39
C GLY A 392 9.59 -4.08 -12.04
N VAL A 393 9.06 -3.91 -10.83
CA VAL A 393 7.76 -4.49 -10.44
C VAL A 393 6.63 -3.95 -11.32
N ASP A 394 6.60 -2.65 -11.54
CA ASP A 394 5.56 -1.99 -12.34
C ASP A 394 5.62 -2.42 -13.83
N ASN A 395 6.81 -2.64 -14.36
CA ASN A 395 7.03 -3.03 -15.77
C ASN A 395 6.74 -4.51 -16.04
N PHE A 396 7.06 -5.40 -15.10
CA PHE A 396 7.06 -6.84 -15.36
C PHE A 396 5.97 -7.62 -14.64
N ILE A 397 5.21 -7.00 -13.73
CA ILE A 397 4.09 -7.65 -13.06
C ILE A 397 2.79 -6.98 -13.51
N PRO A 398 1.87 -7.74 -14.18
CA PRO A 398 0.63 -7.19 -14.73
C PRO A 398 -0.38 -6.91 -13.62
N ALA A 399 -0.18 -5.83 -12.88
CA ALA A 399 -1.08 -5.31 -11.86
C ALA A 399 -0.72 -3.86 -11.55
N HIS A 400 -1.69 -3.09 -11.10
CA HIS A 400 -1.49 -1.68 -10.78
C HIS A 400 -1.10 -1.51 -9.31
N PHE A 401 0.05 -0.88 -9.08
CA PHE A 401 0.56 -0.55 -7.75
C PHE A 401 0.71 0.96 -7.59
N GLY A 402 0.32 1.48 -6.44
CA GLY A 402 0.49 2.88 -6.06
C GLY A 402 1.51 3.05 -4.92
N GLU A 403 1.79 1.97 -4.20
CA GLU A 403 2.81 1.93 -3.14
C GLU A 403 3.41 0.54 -3.03
N LEU A 404 4.70 0.49 -2.67
CA LEU A 404 5.44 -0.74 -2.40
C LEU A 404 6.31 -0.56 -1.15
N GLY A 405 6.32 -1.57 -0.29
CA GLY A 405 7.28 -1.71 0.79
C GLY A 405 8.39 -2.66 0.34
N ILE A 406 9.59 -2.14 0.18
CA ILE A 406 10.74 -2.89 -0.33
C ILE A 406 11.72 -3.15 0.81
N ASP A 407 11.98 -4.41 1.09
CA ASP A 407 12.96 -4.83 2.08
C ASP A 407 14.30 -5.06 1.38
N LEU A 408 15.28 -4.24 1.73
CA LEU A 408 16.63 -4.25 1.20
C LEU A 408 17.62 -4.64 2.29
N ALA A 409 18.78 -5.15 1.89
CA ALA A 409 19.91 -5.36 2.78
C ALA A 409 21.20 -4.87 2.13
N LEU A 410 22.19 -4.58 2.95
CA LEU A 410 23.59 -4.38 2.54
C LEU A 410 24.41 -5.56 2.98
N ASP A 411 25.29 -6.05 2.11
CA ASP A 411 26.33 -6.96 2.55
C ASP A 411 27.57 -6.22 3.04
N THR A 412 28.54 -6.93 3.58
CA THR A 412 29.78 -6.38 4.12
C THR A 412 30.68 -5.71 3.06
N SER A 413 30.40 -5.90 1.77
CA SER A 413 31.03 -5.19 0.66
C SER A 413 30.32 -3.89 0.29
N GLY A 414 29.15 -3.63 0.87
CA GLY A 414 28.29 -2.47 0.54
C GLY A 414 27.43 -2.67 -0.70
N ARG A 415 27.27 -3.92 -1.18
CA ARG A 415 26.31 -4.27 -2.23
C ARG A 415 24.90 -4.32 -1.66
N VAL A 416 23.95 -3.76 -2.43
CA VAL A 416 22.52 -3.81 -2.06
C VAL A 416 21.87 -5.09 -2.58
N TRP A 417 21.06 -5.72 -1.73
CA TRP A 417 20.32 -6.93 -2.03
C TRP A 417 18.82 -6.73 -1.76
N LEU A 418 17.97 -7.27 -2.64
CA LEU A 418 16.54 -7.36 -2.43
C LEU A 418 16.22 -8.58 -1.54
N LEU A 419 15.50 -8.34 -0.45
CA LEU A 419 14.98 -9.40 0.41
C LEU A 419 13.52 -9.75 0.11
N GLU A 420 12.66 -8.74 -0.07
CA GLU A 420 11.23 -8.91 -0.31
C GLU A 420 10.59 -7.63 -0.85
N VAL A 421 9.50 -7.77 -1.63
CA VAL A 421 8.63 -6.67 -2.02
C VAL A 421 7.22 -6.93 -1.50
N ASN A 422 6.65 -5.95 -0.80
CA ASN A 422 5.31 -5.99 -0.24
C ASN A 422 4.41 -4.95 -0.93
N SER A 423 3.37 -5.40 -1.63
CA SER A 423 2.42 -4.51 -2.31
C SER A 423 1.42 -3.83 -1.36
N LYS A 424 1.35 -4.26 -0.12
CA LYS A 424 0.45 -3.70 0.90
C LYS A 424 1.23 -3.51 2.21
N PRO A 425 2.20 -2.57 2.24
CA PRO A 425 3.02 -2.33 3.42
C PRO A 425 2.14 -1.91 4.61
N SER A 426 2.48 -2.40 5.80
CA SER A 426 1.78 -2.07 7.04
C SER A 426 1.79 -0.56 7.29
N LYS A 427 0.69 -0.04 7.80
CA LYS A 427 0.59 1.35 8.29
C LYS A 427 0.84 1.48 9.80
N ASN A 428 1.10 0.35 10.47
CA ASN A 428 1.50 0.33 11.88
C ASN A 428 3.00 0.57 12.08
N ASP A 429 3.79 0.60 10.98
CA ASP A 429 5.22 0.96 11.02
C ASP A 429 5.30 2.48 11.25
N ASN A 430 5.05 2.84 12.50
CA ASN A 430 4.95 4.22 12.94
C ASN A 430 6.33 4.87 12.95
N THR A 431 6.57 5.73 11.99
CA THR A 431 7.33 6.93 12.32
C THR A 431 6.42 7.72 13.27
N PRO A 432 6.85 8.03 14.51
CA PRO A 432 6.04 8.82 15.42
C PRO A 432 5.58 10.10 14.72
N LEU A 433 4.28 10.40 14.80
CA LEU A 433 3.76 11.70 14.37
C LEU A 433 4.41 12.75 15.29
N GLN A 434 5.35 13.51 14.75
CA GLN A 434 5.76 14.74 15.37
C GLN A 434 4.63 15.76 15.15
N ASP A 435 3.98 16.15 16.23
CA ASP A 435 3.00 17.24 16.31
C ASP A 435 2.08 17.40 15.09
N GLN A 436 0.94 16.70 15.10
CA GLN A 436 -0.23 16.88 14.19
C GLN A 436 0.08 17.01 12.69
N LYS A 437 1.24 16.62 12.21
CA LYS A 437 1.58 16.67 10.78
C LYS A 437 1.14 15.42 10.05
N ILE A 438 0.38 15.60 8.98
CA ILE A 438 0.01 14.53 8.05
C ILE A 438 1.28 13.86 7.52
N ARG A 439 1.37 12.54 7.69
CA ARG A 439 2.53 11.75 7.23
C ARG A 439 2.73 11.89 5.71
N PRO A 440 3.96 11.95 5.23
CA PRO A 440 4.26 11.98 3.78
C PRO A 440 3.58 10.86 3.00
N SER A 441 3.49 9.66 3.60
CA SER A 441 2.85 8.49 2.97
C SER A 441 1.34 8.67 2.74
N VAL A 442 0.65 9.34 3.64
CA VAL A 442 -0.77 9.68 3.50
C VAL A 442 -0.96 10.76 2.43
N ARG A 443 -0.12 11.80 2.48
CA ARG A 443 -0.15 12.88 1.50
C ARG A 443 0.08 12.39 0.07
N ASN A 444 1.09 11.54 -0.14
CA ASN A 444 1.40 10.98 -1.45
C ASN A 444 0.27 10.08 -1.97
N MET A 445 -0.37 9.29 -1.11
CA MET A 445 -1.51 8.46 -1.50
C MET A 445 -2.66 9.30 -2.05
N ILE A 446 -3.00 10.42 -1.39
CA ILE A 446 -4.07 11.31 -1.86
C ILE A 446 -3.68 12.02 -3.15
N ARG A 447 -2.44 12.49 -3.27
CA ARG A 447 -1.92 13.13 -4.50
C ARG A 447 -1.99 12.17 -5.68
N TYR A 448 -1.60 10.91 -5.46
CA TYR A 448 -1.69 9.88 -6.48
C TYR A 448 -3.15 9.55 -6.83
N ALA A 449 -4.04 9.42 -5.85
CA ALA A 449 -5.47 9.21 -6.10
C ALA A 449 -6.08 10.38 -6.91
N ARG A 450 -5.66 11.62 -6.64
CA ARG A 450 -6.07 12.79 -7.44
C ARG A 450 -5.57 12.69 -8.89
N HIS A 451 -4.33 12.31 -9.09
CA HIS A 451 -3.77 12.09 -10.42
C HIS A 451 -4.58 11.04 -11.20
N LEU A 452 -4.89 9.91 -10.57
CA LEU A 452 -5.68 8.83 -11.17
C LEU A 452 -7.12 9.24 -11.51
N ALA A 453 -7.72 10.12 -10.72
CA ALA A 453 -9.06 10.64 -10.93
C ALA A 453 -9.06 11.94 -11.76
N GLU A 454 -7.89 12.41 -12.21
CA GLU A 454 -7.71 13.61 -13.03
C GLU A 454 -8.19 14.91 -12.36
N PHE A 455 -7.93 15.09 -11.05
CA PHE A 455 -8.25 16.29 -10.28
C PHE A 455 -7.02 17.14 -9.90
#